data_aaa68f1dc57659d79ba66b5d5b366c46
#
_entry.id   aaa68f1dc57659d79ba66b5d5b366c46
#
_cell.length_a   1.000
_cell.length_b   1.000
_cell.length_c   1.000
_cell.angle_alpha   90.00
_cell.angle_beta   90.00
_cell.angle_gamma   90.00
#
_symmetry.space_group_name_H-M   'P 1'
#
loop_
_entity.id
_entity.type
_entity.pdbx_description
1 polymer ?
#
loop_
_entity_poly.entity_id
_entity_poly.type
_entity_poly.pdbx_seq_one_letter_code
_entity_poly.pdbx_strand_id
1 'polypeptide(L)'
;MYRTLFNLVKRKIPKISDTELIALRSGNTSIDRDILTGKINYPEKITYQNKFPKDNLSTLLTQYDHTPVYPNSNNNKWINFLGKNKYFSFLIDEQYGGIKLSTNELSNILTKITSVDPGLGVVTMVPNSLGPGELLIHYGSEEQKNKYLPGLADGSYIPCFGLTGPNNGSDATGSIDKGLVMEKDGKKVIKVSLNKRYITLAPVANLMGIAFELQDPDNLIGKEGVTVALVERSHPNLIQNTHHIPLNAGFPNGTIKGEIYIDLDQVIGGEKNIGNGWKMLMECLSAGRGVSLPATANASSKVASFGMYNYIKVRDQFKMPIGNM
;
A
#
# COMPACT_ATOMS: atom_id res chain seq x y z
N MET A 1 25.05 41.83 -5.07
CA MET A 1 25.07 40.79 -6.10
C MET A 1 24.33 39.52 -5.67
N TYR A 2 24.71 38.79 -4.60
CA TYR A 2 24.04 37.55 -4.17
C TYR A 2 22.57 37.73 -3.84
N ARG A 3 22.17 38.80 -3.14
CA ARG A 3 20.77 39.08 -2.76
C ARG A 3 19.87 39.34 -3.99
N THR A 4 20.41 39.99 -5.01
CA THR A 4 19.68 40.26 -6.26
C THR A 4 19.53 39.00 -7.08
N LEU A 5 20.58 38.18 -7.18
CA LEU A 5 20.53 36.87 -7.83
C LEU A 5 19.57 35.93 -7.12
N PHE A 6 19.62 35.88 -5.79
CA PHE A 6 18.70 35.08 -4.98
C PHE A 6 17.24 35.48 -5.21
N ASN A 7 16.93 36.78 -5.24
CA ASN A 7 15.57 37.26 -5.49
C ASN A 7 15.09 36.94 -6.91
N LEU A 8 15.98 36.89 -7.89
CA LEU A 8 15.66 36.51 -9.26
C LEU A 8 15.37 35.02 -9.37
N VAL A 9 16.20 34.18 -8.75
CA VAL A 9 16.03 32.73 -8.71
C VAL A 9 14.77 32.35 -7.92
N LYS A 10 14.54 32.99 -6.76
CA LYS A 10 13.36 32.75 -5.93
C LYS A 10 12.03 32.96 -6.68
N ARG A 11 11.99 33.90 -7.65
CA ARG A 11 10.80 34.12 -8.49
C ARG A 11 10.59 33.02 -9.53
N LYS A 12 11.61 32.24 -9.85
CA LYS A 12 11.56 31.15 -10.83
C LYS A 12 11.36 29.78 -10.19
N ILE A 13 11.59 29.67 -8.87
CA ILE A 13 11.34 28.43 -8.14
C ILE A 13 9.83 28.27 -7.97
N PRO A 14 9.25 27.12 -8.35
CA PRO A 14 7.85 26.83 -8.08
C PRO A 14 7.52 26.97 -6.59
N LYS A 15 6.37 27.53 -6.27
CA LYS A 15 5.91 27.55 -4.89
C LYS A 15 5.51 26.12 -4.50
N ILE A 16 5.95 25.72 -3.31
CA ILE A 16 5.50 24.45 -2.71
C ILE A 16 3.99 24.58 -2.46
N SER A 17 3.23 23.62 -2.99
CA SER A 17 1.80 23.51 -2.73
C SER A 17 1.53 23.05 -1.30
N ASP A 18 0.30 23.22 -0.81
CA ASP A 18 -0.08 22.77 0.54
C ASP A 18 0.07 21.25 0.68
N THR A 19 -0.23 20.48 -0.37
CA THR A 19 -0.05 19.02 -0.39
C THR A 19 1.41 18.61 -0.31
N GLU A 20 2.29 19.29 -1.05
CA GLU A 20 3.74 19.07 -0.97
C GLU A 20 4.29 19.44 0.42
N LEU A 21 3.80 20.55 1.00
CA LEU A 21 4.19 20.97 2.34
C LEU A 21 3.78 19.96 3.41
N ILE A 22 2.58 19.38 3.29
CA ILE A 22 2.11 18.31 4.17
C ILE A 22 3.01 17.07 4.01
N ALA A 23 3.33 16.66 2.77
CA ALA A 23 4.22 15.54 2.51
C ALA A 23 5.61 15.73 3.12
N LEU A 24 6.20 16.93 2.96
CA LEU A 24 7.49 17.27 3.55
C LEU A 24 7.48 17.26 5.08
N ARG A 25 6.38 17.72 5.70
CA ARG A 25 6.24 17.75 7.15
C ARG A 25 5.91 16.39 7.77
N SER A 26 5.32 15.49 7.00
CA SER A 26 5.01 14.12 7.44
C SER A 26 6.23 13.19 7.39
N GLY A 27 7.28 13.55 6.64
CA GLY A 27 8.51 12.77 6.52
C GLY A 27 9.46 12.95 7.71
N ASN A 28 10.25 11.89 7.95
CA ASN A 28 11.38 11.94 8.88
C ASN A 28 12.68 11.74 8.10
N THR A 29 13.56 12.74 8.14
CA THR A 29 14.83 12.75 7.39
C THR A 29 16.02 12.34 8.25
N SER A 30 15.84 11.55 9.30
CA SER A 30 16.80 11.32 10.37
C SER A 30 18.21 10.93 9.94
N ILE A 31 18.38 10.11 8.90
CA ILE A 31 19.69 9.68 8.41
C ILE A 31 20.03 10.19 7.01
N ASP A 32 19.09 10.80 6.30
CA ASP A 32 19.27 11.22 4.90
C ASP A 32 20.43 12.20 4.75
N ARG A 33 20.55 13.14 5.70
CA ARG A 33 21.66 14.10 5.74
C ARG A 33 23.01 13.39 5.84
N ASP A 34 23.12 12.39 6.71
CA ASP A 34 24.36 11.65 6.95
C ASP A 34 24.74 10.81 5.73
N ILE A 35 23.75 10.19 5.08
CA ILE A 35 23.93 9.49 3.81
C ILE A 35 24.46 10.44 2.74
N LEU A 36 23.81 11.59 2.55
CA LEU A 36 24.18 12.58 1.54
C LEU A 36 25.56 13.21 1.79
N THR A 37 26.00 13.31 3.04
CA THR A 37 27.31 13.85 3.40
C THR A 37 28.42 12.79 3.51
N GLY A 38 28.10 11.51 3.31
CA GLY A 38 29.03 10.40 3.44
C GLY A 38 29.49 10.10 4.88
N LYS A 39 28.83 10.64 5.87
CA LYS A 39 29.11 10.47 7.30
C LYS A 39 28.16 9.49 7.98
N ILE A 40 27.97 8.33 7.37
CA ILE A 40 27.00 7.35 7.85
C ILE A 40 27.53 6.65 9.10
N ASN A 41 26.83 6.85 10.23
CA ASN A 41 26.94 5.98 11.39
C ASN A 41 25.94 4.84 11.21
N TYR A 42 26.41 3.67 10.85
CA TYR A 42 25.54 2.50 10.77
C TYR A 42 25.01 2.17 12.17
N PRO A 43 23.70 1.94 12.32
CA PRO A 43 23.13 1.53 13.58
C PRO A 43 23.78 0.20 14.03
N GLU A 44 23.96 0.04 15.34
CA GLU A 44 24.39 -1.22 15.90
C GLU A 44 23.45 -2.35 15.44
N LYS A 45 24.00 -3.58 15.32
CA LYS A 45 23.24 -4.73 14.90
C LYS A 45 22.11 -5.00 15.92
N ILE A 46 20.89 -4.66 15.52
CA ILE A 46 19.72 -4.91 16.36
C ILE A 46 19.43 -6.41 16.38
N THR A 47 19.50 -7.02 17.56
CA THR A 47 18.99 -8.37 17.79
C THR A 47 17.48 -8.29 17.97
N TYR A 48 16.72 -9.00 17.15
CA TYR A 48 15.26 -9.07 17.24
C TYR A 48 14.80 -10.52 17.42
N GLN A 49 13.67 -10.68 18.08
CA GLN A 49 13.02 -11.97 18.21
C GLN A 49 12.25 -12.28 16.92
N ASN A 50 12.42 -13.49 16.39
CA ASN A 50 11.58 -13.98 15.29
C ASN A 50 10.19 -14.32 15.84
N LYS A 51 9.24 -13.42 15.67
CA LYS A 51 7.84 -13.64 16.09
C LYS A 51 7.06 -14.48 15.08
N PHE A 52 7.40 -14.40 13.79
CA PHE A 52 6.68 -15.15 12.76
C PHE A 52 7.04 -16.64 12.81
N PRO A 53 6.05 -17.56 12.80
CA PRO A 53 6.30 -18.99 12.88
C PRO A 53 7.16 -19.46 11.69
N LYS A 54 8.32 -20.05 12.00
CA LYS A 54 9.26 -20.55 10.97
C LYS A 54 8.63 -21.63 10.10
N ASP A 55 7.79 -22.47 10.67
CA ASP A 55 7.13 -23.57 9.96
C ASP A 55 6.15 -23.05 8.90
N ASN A 56 5.45 -21.96 9.16
CA ASN A 56 4.57 -21.33 8.17
C ASN A 56 5.35 -20.88 6.94
N LEU A 57 6.47 -20.19 7.16
CA LEU A 57 7.31 -19.71 6.06
C LEU A 57 7.96 -20.88 5.31
N SER A 58 8.48 -21.87 6.01
CA SER A 58 9.05 -23.09 5.42
C SER A 58 8.01 -23.82 4.57
N THR A 59 6.81 -24.00 5.09
CA THR A 59 5.69 -24.63 4.36
C THR A 59 5.35 -23.86 3.08
N LEU A 60 5.23 -22.53 3.16
CA LEU A 60 4.98 -21.72 1.97
C LEU A 60 6.08 -21.92 0.92
N LEU A 61 7.35 -21.77 1.31
CA LEU A 61 8.48 -21.83 0.39
C LEU A 61 8.68 -23.20 -0.27
N THR A 62 8.27 -24.27 0.40
CA THR A 62 8.42 -25.66 -0.10
C THR A 62 7.19 -26.19 -0.85
N GLN A 63 6.01 -25.70 -0.53
CA GLN A 63 4.75 -26.22 -1.10
C GLN A 63 4.17 -25.33 -2.18
N TYR A 64 4.69 -24.12 -2.35
CA TYR A 64 4.20 -23.21 -3.39
C TYR A 64 4.46 -23.81 -4.76
N ASP A 65 3.37 -24.06 -5.50
CA ASP A 65 3.38 -24.74 -6.79
C ASP A 65 3.42 -23.80 -7.99
N HIS A 66 3.79 -22.55 -7.77
CA HIS A 66 3.82 -21.49 -8.79
C HIS A 66 2.51 -21.27 -9.53
N THR A 67 1.38 -21.77 -9.00
CA THR A 67 0.06 -21.40 -9.52
C THR A 67 -0.14 -19.90 -9.33
N PRO A 68 -0.34 -19.14 -10.40
CA PRO A 68 -0.51 -17.68 -10.26
C PRO A 68 -1.62 -17.34 -9.27
N VAL A 69 -1.34 -16.39 -8.38
CA VAL A 69 -2.35 -15.84 -7.44
C VAL A 69 -3.38 -15.01 -8.21
N TYR A 70 -3.49 -15.24 -9.48
CA TYR A 70 -4.26 -14.53 -10.48
C TYR A 70 -5.08 -15.55 -11.32
N PRO A 71 -6.10 -15.08 -12.05
CA PRO A 71 -7.01 -13.95 -11.84
C PRO A 71 -8.41 -14.40 -11.56
N ASN A 72 -9.12 -14.92 -11.21
CA ASN A 72 -10.59 -15.10 -11.28
C ASN A 72 -11.22 -16.03 -10.24
N SER A 73 -10.54 -16.36 -9.20
CA SER A 73 -11.24 -17.08 -8.14
C SER A 73 -11.13 -16.35 -6.81
N ASN A 74 -12.29 -15.94 -6.28
CA ASN A 74 -12.44 -15.60 -4.87
C ASN A 74 -11.98 -16.76 -3.93
N ASN A 75 -11.52 -17.85 -4.51
CA ASN A 75 -11.12 -19.09 -3.85
C ASN A 75 -9.68 -19.50 -4.21
N ASN A 76 -8.79 -18.52 -4.40
CA ASN A 76 -7.40 -18.85 -4.64
C ASN A 76 -6.80 -19.48 -3.38
N LYS A 77 -6.32 -20.74 -3.51
CA LYS A 77 -5.77 -21.51 -2.40
C LYS A 77 -4.64 -20.79 -1.66
N TRP A 78 -3.84 -20.01 -2.38
CA TRP A 78 -2.69 -19.30 -1.81
C TRP A 78 -3.11 -18.05 -1.06
N ILE A 79 -4.10 -17.28 -1.54
CA ILE A 79 -4.68 -16.16 -0.78
C ILE A 79 -5.27 -16.68 0.53
N ASN A 80 -6.04 -17.77 0.46
CA ASN A 80 -6.61 -18.40 1.64
C ASN A 80 -5.54 -18.94 2.61
N PHE A 81 -4.47 -19.54 2.06
CA PHE A 81 -3.34 -20.00 2.87
C PHE A 81 -2.66 -18.83 3.58
N LEU A 82 -2.37 -17.75 2.87
CA LEU A 82 -1.73 -16.55 3.43
C LEU A 82 -2.57 -15.94 4.56
N GLY A 83 -3.88 -15.78 4.36
CA GLY A 83 -4.79 -15.25 5.39
C GLY A 83 -4.79 -16.14 6.63
N LYS A 84 -5.11 -17.43 6.49
CA LYS A 84 -5.17 -18.40 7.60
C LYS A 84 -3.86 -18.54 8.39
N ASN A 85 -2.72 -18.35 7.74
CA ASN A 85 -1.41 -18.45 8.35
C ASN A 85 -0.81 -17.10 8.76
N LYS A 86 -1.66 -16.08 8.94
CA LYS A 86 -1.29 -14.77 9.50
C LYS A 86 -0.35 -13.91 8.64
N TYR A 87 -0.23 -14.18 7.33
CA TYR A 87 0.60 -13.37 6.44
C TYR A 87 0.05 -11.96 6.18
N PHE A 88 -1.23 -11.71 6.47
CA PHE A 88 -1.85 -10.40 6.33
C PHE A 88 -1.84 -9.57 7.62
N SER A 89 -1.27 -10.10 8.70
CA SER A 89 -1.36 -9.54 10.04
C SER A 89 -0.04 -9.03 10.62
N PHE A 90 0.98 -8.84 9.79
CA PHE A 90 2.34 -8.53 10.24
C PHE A 90 2.45 -7.22 11.05
N LEU A 91 1.68 -6.19 10.69
CA LEU A 91 1.71 -4.89 11.35
C LEU A 91 0.54 -4.67 12.34
N ILE A 92 -0.46 -5.55 12.33
CA ILE A 92 -1.62 -5.45 13.23
C ILE A 92 -1.22 -5.88 14.65
N ASP A 93 -1.70 -5.13 15.64
CA ASP A 93 -1.43 -5.42 17.04
C ASP A 93 -2.02 -6.76 17.50
N GLU A 94 -1.35 -7.39 18.47
CA GLU A 94 -1.73 -8.70 19.01
C GLU A 94 -3.15 -8.71 19.59
N GLN A 95 -3.61 -7.61 20.18
CA GLN A 95 -4.98 -7.46 20.69
C GLN A 95 -6.08 -7.63 19.63
N TYR A 96 -5.75 -7.37 18.36
CA TYR A 96 -6.66 -7.60 17.21
C TYR A 96 -6.34 -8.90 16.45
N GLY A 97 -5.55 -9.78 17.04
CA GLY A 97 -5.14 -11.05 16.43
C GLY A 97 -3.97 -10.94 15.45
N GLY A 98 -3.29 -9.82 15.39
CA GLY A 98 -2.08 -9.62 14.61
C GLY A 98 -0.82 -10.20 15.24
N ILE A 99 0.33 -10.02 14.58
CA ILE A 99 1.64 -10.52 15.05
C ILE A 99 2.53 -9.40 15.55
N LYS A 100 2.32 -8.16 15.08
CA LYS A 100 3.13 -6.99 15.40
C LYS A 100 4.62 -7.24 15.17
N LEU A 101 5.00 -7.53 13.93
CA LEU A 101 6.40 -7.73 13.55
C LEU A 101 7.18 -6.43 13.61
N SER A 102 8.48 -6.56 13.85
CA SER A 102 9.42 -5.46 13.60
C SER A 102 9.60 -5.21 12.10
N THR A 103 9.98 -3.99 11.75
CA THR A 103 10.29 -3.58 10.37
C THR A 103 11.29 -4.52 9.69
N ASN A 104 12.28 -4.99 10.45
CA ASN A 104 13.31 -5.87 9.92
C ASN A 104 12.78 -7.29 9.63
N GLU A 105 11.94 -7.84 10.52
CA GLU A 105 11.27 -9.13 10.27
C GLU A 105 10.36 -9.05 9.04
N LEU A 106 9.53 -8.00 8.95
CA LEU A 106 8.68 -7.74 7.77
C LEU A 106 9.51 -7.73 6.48
N SER A 107 10.60 -6.96 6.45
CA SER A 107 11.50 -6.87 5.29
C SER A 107 12.11 -8.23 4.92
N ASN A 108 12.58 -8.99 5.91
CA ASN A 108 13.17 -10.30 5.69
C ASN A 108 12.15 -11.33 5.15
N ILE A 109 10.95 -11.36 5.69
CA ILE A 109 9.89 -12.27 5.25
C ILE A 109 9.45 -11.93 3.83
N LEU A 110 9.21 -10.64 3.54
CA LEU A 110 8.85 -10.20 2.19
C LEU A 110 9.95 -10.50 1.17
N THR A 111 11.23 -10.30 1.53
CA THR A 111 12.35 -10.66 0.67
C THR A 111 12.33 -12.15 0.32
N LYS A 112 12.11 -13.02 1.29
CA LYS A 112 12.06 -14.49 1.07
C LYS A 112 10.87 -14.88 0.19
N ILE A 113 9.67 -14.39 0.48
CA ILE A 113 8.46 -14.71 -0.30
C ILE A 113 8.62 -14.23 -1.74
N THR A 114 9.06 -12.98 -1.93
CA THR A 114 9.24 -12.40 -3.26
C THR A 114 10.32 -13.10 -4.08
N SER A 115 11.35 -13.66 -3.42
CA SER A 115 12.38 -14.43 -4.11
C SER A 115 11.87 -15.76 -4.70
N VAL A 116 10.74 -16.26 -4.21
CA VAL A 116 10.05 -17.45 -4.74
C VAL A 116 9.07 -17.04 -5.84
N ASP A 117 8.24 -16.04 -5.56
CA ASP A 117 7.27 -15.51 -6.52
C ASP A 117 6.96 -14.04 -6.25
N PRO A 118 7.20 -13.14 -7.22
CA PRO A 118 6.93 -11.71 -7.06
C PRO A 118 5.44 -11.40 -6.86
N GLY A 119 4.55 -12.14 -7.52
CA GLY A 119 3.10 -11.97 -7.36
C GLY A 119 2.63 -12.30 -5.94
N LEU A 120 3.16 -13.38 -5.37
CA LEU A 120 2.92 -13.77 -3.98
C LEU A 120 3.45 -12.71 -2.99
N GLY A 121 4.64 -12.14 -3.30
CA GLY A 121 5.19 -11.02 -2.56
C GLY A 121 4.27 -9.82 -2.53
N VAL A 122 3.71 -9.43 -3.67
CA VAL A 122 2.75 -8.32 -3.79
C VAL A 122 1.46 -8.60 -3.00
N VAL A 123 0.91 -9.81 -3.10
CA VAL A 123 -0.31 -10.20 -2.37
C VAL A 123 -0.09 -10.16 -0.86
N THR A 124 1.11 -10.48 -0.39
CA THR A 124 1.46 -10.39 1.04
C THR A 124 1.72 -8.95 1.47
N MET A 125 2.38 -8.15 0.63
CA MET A 125 2.78 -6.78 0.94
C MET A 125 1.60 -5.83 1.10
N VAL A 126 0.60 -5.91 0.21
CA VAL A 126 -0.51 -4.93 0.18
C VAL A 126 -1.35 -4.93 1.45
N PRO A 127 -1.79 -6.06 2.00
CA PRO A 127 -2.52 -6.07 3.27
C PRO A 127 -1.73 -5.46 4.43
N ASN A 128 -0.43 -5.63 4.43
CA ASN A 128 0.41 -5.22 5.56
C ASN A 128 0.80 -3.74 5.56
N SER A 129 1.08 -3.14 4.40
CA SER A 129 1.70 -1.81 4.38
C SER A 129 1.19 -0.86 3.32
N LEU A 130 0.26 -1.29 2.48
CA LEU A 130 -0.31 -0.49 1.39
C LEU A 130 -1.84 -0.53 1.36
N GLY A 131 -2.47 -1.21 2.30
CA GLY A 131 -3.92 -1.30 2.46
C GLY A 131 -4.46 -0.37 3.55
N PRO A 132 -5.77 -0.39 3.81
CA PRO A 132 -6.40 0.42 4.84
C PRO A 132 -6.04 -0.01 6.28
N GLY A 133 -5.40 -1.17 6.49
CA GLY A 133 -5.03 -1.66 7.81
C GLY A 133 -4.13 -0.70 8.58
N GLU A 134 -3.09 -0.18 7.94
CA GLU A 134 -2.17 0.80 8.52
C GLU A 134 -2.88 2.10 8.88
N LEU A 135 -3.78 2.56 8.00
CA LEU A 135 -4.60 3.74 8.26
C LEU A 135 -5.54 3.54 9.45
N LEU A 136 -6.14 2.34 9.57
CA LEU A 136 -7.00 1.99 10.70
C LEU A 136 -6.24 1.98 12.02
N ILE A 137 -5.05 1.39 12.05
CA ILE A 137 -4.20 1.32 13.26
C ILE A 137 -3.93 2.72 13.81
N HIS A 138 -3.57 3.67 12.93
CA HIS A 138 -3.16 5.00 13.33
C HIS A 138 -4.31 5.99 13.49
N TYR A 139 -5.35 5.89 12.66
CA TYR A 139 -6.39 6.91 12.55
C TYR A 139 -7.82 6.40 12.74
N GLY A 140 -8.04 5.08 12.69
CA GLY A 140 -9.37 4.49 12.88
C GLY A 140 -9.98 4.81 14.24
N SER A 141 -11.30 4.93 14.30
CA SER A 141 -12.01 4.94 15.58
C SER A 141 -11.90 3.56 16.25
N GLU A 142 -12.14 3.48 17.55
CA GLU A 142 -12.09 2.19 18.25
C GLU A 142 -13.14 1.19 17.70
N GLU A 143 -14.30 1.70 17.28
CA GLU A 143 -15.35 0.90 16.63
C GLU A 143 -14.85 0.33 15.30
N GLN A 144 -14.18 1.16 14.47
CA GLN A 144 -13.62 0.73 13.20
C GLN A 144 -12.49 -0.28 13.40
N LYS A 145 -11.59 -0.04 14.37
CA LYS A 145 -10.51 -0.97 14.68
C LYS A 145 -11.05 -2.33 15.12
N ASN A 146 -11.99 -2.33 16.07
CA ASN A 146 -12.60 -3.55 16.57
C ASN A 146 -13.40 -4.32 15.49
N LYS A 147 -14.02 -3.60 14.56
CA LYS A 147 -14.78 -4.20 13.45
C LYS A 147 -13.87 -4.82 12.40
N TYR A 148 -12.82 -4.12 11.97
CA TYR A 148 -12.09 -4.48 10.75
C TYR A 148 -10.73 -5.14 10.99
N LEU A 149 -9.98 -4.75 12.04
CA LEU A 149 -8.62 -5.26 12.24
C LEU A 149 -8.57 -6.77 12.50
N PRO A 150 -9.49 -7.39 13.27
CA PRO A 150 -9.51 -8.85 13.42
C PRO A 150 -9.67 -9.59 12.10
N GLY A 151 -10.58 -9.14 11.25
CA GLY A 151 -10.83 -9.75 9.95
C GLY A 151 -9.69 -9.52 8.95
N LEU A 152 -8.98 -8.39 9.04
CA LEU A 152 -7.74 -8.18 8.30
C LEU A 152 -6.62 -9.10 8.79
N ALA A 153 -6.56 -9.38 10.10
CA ALA A 153 -5.55 -10.22 10.69
C ALA A 153 -5.71 -11.71 10.39
N ASP A 154 -6.94 -12.20 10.27
CA ASP A 154 -7.23 -13.60 9.98
C ASP A 154 -7.47 -13.88 8.48
N GLY A 155 -7.49 -12.83 7.64
CA GLY A 155 -7.67 -12.91 6.20
C GLY A 155 -9.12 -13.06 5.75
N SER A 156 -10.12 -12.92 6.63
CA SER A 156 -11.54 -12.82 6.25
C SER A 156 -11.82 -11.53 5.50
N TYR A 157 -11.08 -10.46 5.81
CA TYR A 157 -10.98 -9.27 4.99
C TYR A 157 -9.68 -9.27 4.16
N ILE A 158 -9.82 -9.19 2.84
CA ILE A 158 -8.72 -8.94 1.90
C ILE A 158 -8.81 -7.48 1.48
N PRO A 159 -7.83 -6.64 1.83
CA PRO A 159 -7.92 -5.23 1.56
C PRO A 159 -7.34 -4.86 0.20
N CYS A 160 -7.82 -3.72 -0.35
CA CYS A 160 -7.11 -2.96 -1.36
C CYS A 160 -7.21 -1.46 -1.08
N PHE A 161 -6.45 -0.65 -1.83
CA PHE A 161 -6.48 0.80 -1.67
C PHE A 161 -6.68 1.51 -3.01
N GLY A 162 -7.82 2.19 -3.16
CA GLY A 162 -8.22 2.92 -4.36
C GLY A 162 -7.86 4.40 -4.28
N LEU A 163 -6.68 4.77 -4.80
CA LEU A 163 -6.26 6.15 -4.98
C LEU A 163 -6.18 6.52 -6.47
N THR A 164 -5.41 5.75 -7.24
CA THR A 164 -5.11 6.01 -8.64
C THR A 164 -6.34 5.86 -9.54
N GLY A 165 -6.51 6.79 -10.46
CA GLY A 165 -7.55 6.80 -11.48
C GLY A 165 -7.00 7.05 -12.89
N PRO A 166 -7.85 7.23 -13.90
CA PRO A 166 -7.42 7.50 -15.28
C PRO A 166 -6.58 8.76 -15.44
N ASN A 167 -6.85 9.78 -14.62
CA ASN A 167 -6.29 11.12 -14.77
C ASN A 167 -5.32 11.51 -13.64
N ASN A 168 -5.03 10.60 -12.72
CA ASN A 168 -4.08 10.80 -11.65
C ASN A 168 -3.18 9.57 -11.48
N GLY A 169 -1.89 9.81 -11.28
CA GLY A 169 -0.87 8.79 -11.11
C GLY A 169 0.23 9.29 -10.21
N SER A 170 1.38 9.74 -10.78
CA SER A 170 2.46 10.36 -10.00
C SER A 170 2.00 11.65 -9.31
N ASP A 171 1.17 12.45 -9.98
CA ASP A 171 0.39 13.51 -9.34
C ASP A 171 -0.87 12.88 -8.72
N ALA A 172 -0.72 12.34 -7.52
CA ALA A 172 -1.73 11.48 -6.91
C ALA A 172 -3.04 12.21 -6.57
N THR A 173 -2.99 13.51 -6.32
CA THR A 173 -4.15 14.33 -5.94
C THR A 173 -4.62 15.29 -7.02
N GLY A 174 -3.89 15.42 -8.14
CA GLY A 174 -4.15 16.43 -9.17
C GLY A 174 -5.50 16.28 -9.89
N SER A 175 -6.06 15.08 -9.98
CA SER A 175 -7.38 14.81 -10.56
C SER A 175 -7.99 13.54 -9.96
N ILE A 176 -8.11 13.53 -8.63
CA ILE A 176 -8.72 12.44 -7.87
C ILE A 176 -10.25 12.45 -8.04
N ASP A 177 -10.91 11.32 -7.84
CA ASP A 177 -12.37 11.22 -7.82
C ASP A 177 -12.97 12.17 -6.78
N LYS A 178 -14.18 12.69 -7.08
CA LYS A 178 -14.85 13.66 -6.23
C LYS A 178 -15.94 13.01 -5.40
N GLY A 179 -16.03 13.42 -4.14
CA GLY A 179 -17.13 13.13 -3.23
C GLY A 179 -17.91 14.42 -2.93
N LEU A 180 -19.24 14.35 -2.95
CA LEU A 180 -20.11 15.47 -2.67
C LEU A 180 -20.92 15.18 -1.42
N VAL A 181 -20.86 16.09 -0.44
CA VAL A 181 -21.73 16.00 0.75
C VAL A 181 -23.16 16.37 0.35
N MET A 182 -24.11 15.57 0.79
CA MET A 182 -25.53 15.81 0.53
C MET A 182 -26.42 15.21 1.62
N GLU A 183 -27.65 15.67 1.69
CA GLU A 183 -28.69 15.03 2.49
C GLU A 183 -29.42 13.94 1.68
N LYS A 184 -29.55 12.76 2.27
CA LYS A 184 -30.30 11.65 1.71
C LYS A 184 -31.04 10.95 2.85
N ASP A 185 -32.35 10.81 2.69
CA ASP A 185 -33.22 10.14 3.68
C ASP A 185 -33.07 10.71 5.10
N GLY A 186 -32.87 12.04 5.22
CA GLY A 186 -32.69 12.74 6.48
C GLY A 186 -31.31 12.56 7.14
N LYS A 187 -30.34 11.98 6.43
CA LYS A 187 -28.96 11.79 6.86
C LYS A 187 -27.98 12.50 5.94
N LYS A 188 -26.89 12.99 6.51
CA LYS A 188 -25.76 13.49 5.73
C LYS A 188 -24.93 12.31 5.23
N VAL A 189 -24.74 12.24 3.92
CA VAL A 189 -23.95 11.20 3.23
C VAL A 189 -23.00 11.83 2.24
N ILE A 190 -22.01 11.07 1.82
CA ILE A 190 -21.06 11.47 0.78
C ILE A 190 -21.36 10.65 -0.48
N LYS A 191 -21.79 11.31 -1.54
CA LYS A 191 -21.96 10.70 -2.87
C LYS A 191 -20.62 10.74 -3.59
N VAL A 192 -20.06 9.58 -3.96
CA VAL A 192 -18.77 9.47 -4.64
C VAL A 192 -18.94 8.80 -5.99
N SER A 193 -18.41 9.43 -7.05
CA SER A 193 -18.32 8.85 -8.39
C SER A 193 -16.94 8.24 -8.57
N LEU A 194 -16.84 6.91 -8.47
CA LEU A 194 -15.59 6.18 -8.51
C LEU A 194 -15.18 5.79 -9.93
N ASN A 195 -13.93 6.04 -10.28
CA ASN A 195 -13.28 5.54 -11.47
C ASN A 195 -11.81 5.22 -11.19
N LYS A 196 -11.57 4.22 -10.37
CA LYS A 196 -10.23 3.77 -9.98
C LYS A 196 -9.70 2.71 -10.93
N ARG A 197 -8.39 2.75 -11.23
CA ARG A 197 -7.72 1.72 -12.03
C ARG A 197 -6.32 1.45 -11.52
N TYR A 198 -5.75 0.33 -11.95
CA TYR A 198 -4.47 -0.18 -11.46
C TYR A 198 -4.48 -0.47 -9.96
N ILE A 199 -5.64 -0.90 -9.44
CA ILE A 199 -5.79 -1.15 -8.02
C ILE A 199 -5.40 -2.60 -7.73
N THR A 200 -4.26 -2.75 -7.08
CA THR A 200 -3.74 -4.04 -6.65
C THR A 200 -4.70 -4.68 -5.66
N LEU A 201 -5.00 -5.95 -5.87
CA LEU A 201 -5.97 -6.77 -5.16
C LEU A 201 -7.46 -6.41 -5.38
N ALA A 202 -7.81 -5.36 -6.13
CA ALA A 202 -9.21 -5.00 -6.34
C ALA A 202 -10.11 -6.18 -6.77
N PRO A 203 -9.70 -7.11 -7.66
CA PRO A 203 -10.57 -8.21 -8.07
C PRO A 203 -10.96 -9.17 -6.93
N VAL A 204 -10.13 -9.29 -5.90
CA VAL A 204 -10.32 -10.22 -4.78
C VAL A 204 -10.63 -9.52 -3.46
N ALA A 205 -10.42 -8.22 -3.37
CA ALA A 205 -10.66 -7.45 -2.15
C ALA A 205 -12.14 -7.42 -1.77
N ASN A 206 -12.42 -7.52 -0.49
CA ASN A 206 -13.74 -7.35 0.10
C ASN A 206 -13.82 -6.18 1.09
N LEU A 207 -12.69 -5.53 1.38
CA LEU A 207 -12.60 -4.26 2.10
C LEU A 207 -11.70 -3.30 1.35
N MET A 208 -12.18 -2.10 1.04
CA MET A 208 -11.47 -1.11 0.26
C MET A 208 -11.28 0.18 1.04
N GLY A 209 -10.04 0.67 1.12
CA GLY A 209 -9.77 2.07 1.43
C GLY A 209 -9.90 2.89 0.17
N ILE A 210 -10.80 3.85 0.13
CA ILE A 210 -11.04 4.70 -1.05
C ILE A 210 -10.70 6.14 -0.71
N ALA A 211 -9.81 6.72 -1.49
CA ALA A 211 -9.46 8.14 -1.40
C ALA A 211 -10.19 8.95 -2.47
N PHE A 212 -10.74 10.09 -2.08
CA PHE A 212 -11.43 11.05 -2.95
C PHE A 212 -11.31 12.46 -2.40
N GLU A 213 -11.53 13.46 -3.24
CA GLU A 213 -11.62 14.86 -2.84
C GLU A 213 -13.05 15.19 -2.44
N LEU A 214 -13.27 15.46 -1.17
CA LEU A 214 -14.57 15.85 -0.65
C LEU A 214 -14.84 17.31 -0.91
N GLN A 215 -16.06 17.62 -1.39
CA GLN A 215 -16.62 18.95 -1.61
C GLN A 215 -17.90 19.08 -0.79
N ASP A 216 -18.09 20.23 -0.16
CA ASP A 216 -19.26 20.57 0.66
C ASP A 216 -19.85 21.93 0.27
N PRO A 217 -20.39 22.07 -0.97
CA PRO A 217 -20.84 23.36 -1.50
C PRO A 217 -21.99 23.98 -0.70
N ASP A 218 -22.81 23.14 -0.06
CA ASP A 218 -23.94 23.61 0.76
C ASP A 218 -23.56 23.79 2.24
N ASN A 219 -22.27 23.66 2.58
CA ASN A 219 -21.72 23.78 3.92
C ASN A 219 -22.46 22.95 4.99
N LEU A 220 -22.83 21.74 4.64
CA LEU A 220 -23.58 20.83 5.50
C LEU A 220 -22.74 20.32 6.69
N ILE A 221 -21.43 20.14 6.47
CA ILE A 221 -20.49 19.66 7.49
C ILE A 221 -19.32 20.64 7.73
N GLY A 222 -19.16 21.63 6.85
CA GLY A 222 -18.12 22.66 6.97
C GLY A 222 -16.69 22.14 6.77
N LYS A 223 -16.50 21.05 5.99
CA LYS A 223 -15.20 20.42 5.75
C LYS A 223 -15.07 19.95 4.30
N GLU A 224 -13.88 20.15 3.75
CA GLU A 224 -13.51 19.74 2.40
C GLU A 224 -12.10 19.15 2.35
N GLY A 225 -11.72 18.58 1.21
CA GLY A 225 -10.36 18.09 0.92
C GLY A 225 -10.26 16.59 0.81
N VAL A 226 -9.02 16.10 0.60
CA VAL A 226 -8.77 14.67 0.43
C VAL A 226 -9.23 13.90 1.66
N THR A 227 -10.12 12.95 1.42
CA THR A 227 -10.77 12.14 2.45
C THR A 227 -10.61 10.67 2.11
N VAL A 228 -10.48 9.81 3.12
CA VAL A 228 -10.37 8.35 2.95
C VAL A 228 -11.49 7.67 3.72
N ALA A 229 -12.22 6.81 3.02
CA ALA A 229 -13.31 6.02 3.61
C ALA A 229 -13.11 4.52 3.38
N LEU A 230 -13.75 3.72 4.21
CA LEU A 230 -13.82 2.26 4.10
C LEU A 230 -15.09 1.87 3.36
N VAL A 231 -14.95 1.05 2.33
CA VAL A 231 -16.07 0.53 1.54
C VAL A 231 -15.96 -0.98 1.46
N GLU A 232 -17.03 -1.68 1.84
CA GLU A 232 -17.11 -3.13 1.71
C GLU A 232 -17.59 -3.52 0.30
N ARG A 233 -17.17 -4.70 -0.19
CA ARG A 233 -17.55 -5.22 -1.52
C ARG A 233 -19.06 -5.35 -1.71
N SER A 234 -19.79 -5.59 -0.63
CA SER A 234 -21.25 -5.71 -0.61
C SER A 234 -21.98 -4.39 -0.89
N HIS A 235 -21.26 -3.26 -0.95
CA HIS A 235 -21.88 -1.96 -1.20
C HIS A 235 -22.62 -1.97 -2.55
N PRO A 236 -23.90 -1.57 -2.58
CA PRO A 236 -24.68 -1.48 -3.82
C PRO A 236 -23.99 -0.50 -4.80
N ASN A 237 -24.09 -0.79 -6.10
CA ASN A 237 -23.50 -0.03 -7.19
C ASN A 237 -21.97 -0.03 -7.26
N LEU A 238 -21.28 -0.79 -6.42
CA LEU A 238 -19.83 -0.96 -6.52
C LEU A 238 -19.50 -2.05 -7.53
N ILE A 239 -18.66 -1.74 -8.51
CA ILE A 239 -18.22 -2.66 -9.55
C ILE A 239 -16.71 -2.84 -9.44
N GLN A 240 -16.28 -4.07 -9.20
CA GLN A 240 -14.87 -4.47 -9.20
C GLN A 240 -14.62 -5.40 -10.38
N ASN A 241 -13.67 -5.02 -11.25
CA ASN A 241 -13.31 -5.80 -12.42
C ASN A 241 -11.81 -6.05 -12.49
N THR A 242 -11.44 -7.18 -13.08
CA THR A 242 -10.07 -7.41 -13.53
C THR A 242 -9.78 -6.49 -14.70
N HIS A 243 -8.64 -5.80 -14.67
CA HIS A 243 -8.30 -4.83 -15.70
C HIS A 243 -7.14 -5.30 -16.58
N HIS A 244 -5.99 -5.60 -15.99
CA HIS A 244 -4.81 -6.09 -16.70
C HIS A 244 -3.81 -6.72 -15.74
N ILE A 245 -2.81 -7.38 -16.31
CA ILE A 245 -1.70 -8.00 -15.57
C ILE A 245 -0.44 -7.19 -15.84
N PRO A 246 0.03 -6.34 -14.90
CA PRO A 246 1.23 -5.55 -15.11
C PRO A 246 2.44 -6.45 -15.35
N LEU A 247 3.16 -6.24 -16.46
CA LEU A 247 4.37 -6.99 -16.81
C LEU A 247 4.22 -8.52 -16.71
N ASN A 248 3.01 -9.02 -16.90
CA ASN A 248 2.67 -10.45 -16.71
C ASN A 248 2.98 -10.96 -15.29
N ALA A 249 3.03 -10.09 -14.29
CA ALA A 249 3.19 -10.48 -12.89
C ALA A 249 1.90 -11.10 -12.36
N GLY A 250 2.02 -12.22 -11.67
CA GLY A 250 0.90 -13.07 -11.27
C GLY A 250 0.13 -12.58 -10.03
N PHE A 251 -0.26 -11.30 -9.96
CA PHE A 251 -1.08 -10.79 -8.87
C PHE A 251 -2.38 -10.13 -9.38
N PRO A 252 -3.47 -10.19 -8.60
CA PRO A 252 -4.72 -9.54 -8.98
C PRO A 252 -4.57 -8.02 -9.07
N ASN A 253 -5.00 -7.45 -10.21
CA ASN A 253 -5.00 -6.00 -10.42
C ASN A 253 -6.23 -5.60 -11.23
N GLY A 254 -6.94 -4.55 -10.82
CA GLY A 254 -8.22 -4.25 -11.41
C GLY A 254 -8.69 -2.82 -11.27
N THR A 255 -9.97 -2.64 -11.53
CA THR A 255 -10.68 -1.37 -11.46
C THR A 255 -11.74 -1.41 -10.36
N ILE A 256 -12.02 -0.24 -9.79
CA ILE A 256 -13.16 -0.01 -8.90
C ILE A 256 -13.96 1.15 -9.48
N LYS A 257 -15.22 0.90 -9.80
CA LYS A 257 -16.12 1.90 -10.41
C LYS A 257 -17.47 1.90 -9.73
N GLY A 258 -18.19 2.98 -9.89
CA GLY A 258 -19.57 3.09 -9.47
C GLY A 258 -19.91 4.45 -8.86
N GLU A 259 -21.18 4.70 -8.74
CA GLU A 259 -21.71 5.83 -7.97
C GLU A 259 -22.21 5.29 -6.64
N ILE A 260 -21.52 5.61 -5.57
CA ILE A 260 -21.78 5.06 -4.24
C ILE A 260 -22.11 6.16 -3.23
N TYR A 261 -22.80 5.78 -2.18
CA TYR A 261 -23.09 6.64 -1.03
C TYR A 261 -22.37 6.12 0.19
N ILE A 262 -21.60 6.96 0.84
CA ILE A 262 -20.76 6.64 1.99
C ILE A 262 -21.32 7.39 3.20
N ASP A 263 -21.58 6.67 4.29
CA ASP A 263 -21.94 7.29 5.56
C ASP A 263 -20.70 7.96 6.19
N LEU A 264 -20.89 9.01 6.98
CA LEU A 264 -19.78 9.76 7.58
C LEU A 264 -18.94 8.92 8.55
N ASP A 265 -19.51 7.90 9.16
CA ASP A 265 -18.82 6.95 10.04
C ASP A 265 -17.92 5.96 9.29
N GLN A 266 -18.10 5.80 7.97
CA GLN A 266 -17.20 5.02 7.11
C GLN A 266 -15.91 5.78 6.77
N VAL A 267 -15.86 7.10 6.97
CA VAL A 267 -14.60 7.85 6.88
C VAL A 267 -13.66 7.34 7.96
N ILE A 268 -12.39 7.08 7.61
CA ILE A 268 -11.42 6.56 8.59
C ILE A 268 -11.23 7.57 9.73
N GLY A 269 -11.56 7.13 10.95
CA GLY A 269 -11.60 7.96 12.16
C GLY A 269 -12.82 8.88 12.26
N GLY A 270 -13.81 8.72 11.39
CA GLY A 270 -15.08 9.44 11.40
C GLY A 270 -15.00 10.88 10.88
N GLU A 271 -16.07 11.62 11.08
CA GLU A 271 -16.25 12.98 10.54
C GLU A 271 -15.11 13.94 10.91
N LYS A 272 -14.47 13.79 12.08
CA LYS A 272 -13.36 14.66 12.52
C LYS A 272 -12.16 14.60 11.57
N ASN A 273 -11.99 13.50 10.85
CA ASN A 273 -10.87 13.23 9.96
C ASN A 273 -11.17 13.54 8.48
N ILE A 274 -12.33 14.05 8.16
CA ILE A 274 -12.64 14.57 6.83
C ILE A 274 -11.64 15.68 6.47
N GLY A 275 -11.11 15.63 5.24
CA GLY A 275 -10.09 16.55 4.74
C GLY A 275 -8.65 16.20 5.16
N ASN A 276 -8.45 15.28 6.10
CA ASN A 276 -7.13 14.88 6.58
C ASN A 276 -6.51 13.69 5.81
N GLY A 277 -7.19 13.21 4.77
CA GLY A 277 -6.80 12.00 4.05
C GLY A 277 -5.39 12.07 3.46
N TRP A 278 -4.99 13.22 2.91
CA TRP A 278 -3.65 13.35 2.34
C TRP A 278 -2.53 13.18 3.37
N LYS A 279 -2.70 13.78 4.55
CA LYS A 279 -1.78 13.59 5.68
C LYS A 279 -1.69 12.13 6.08
N MET A 280 -2.83 11.46 6.25
CA MET A 280 -2.89 10.04 6.59
C MET A 280 -2.14 9.18 5.58
N LEU A 281 -2.33 9.45 4.28
CA LEU A 281 -1.66 8.71 3.21
C LEU A 281 -0.15 8.91 3.24
N MET A 282 0.31 10.13 3.47
CA MET A 282 1.74 10.42 3.53
C MET A 282 2.42 9.74 4.71
N GLU A 283 1.79 9.73 5.87
CA GLU A 283 2.34 9.11 7.08
C GLU A 283 2.31 7.58 7.01
N CYS A 284 1.19 6.99 6.63
CA CYS A 284 1.02 5.53 6.65
C CYS A 284 1.62 4.82 5.43
N LEU A 285 1.42 5.34 4.22
CA LEU A 285 1.97 4.69 3.02
C LEU A 285 3.50 4.82 2.90
N SER A 286 4.13 5.67 3.68
CA SER A 286 5.59 5.80 3.73
C SER A 286 6.26 4.50 4.21
N ALA A 287 5.66 3.77 5.16
CA ALA A 287 6.15 2.47 5.61
C ALA A 287 6.17 1.43 4.47
N GLY A 288 5.13 1.38 3.66
CA GLY A 288 5.09 0.52 2.47
C GLY A 288 6.18 0.85 1.46
N ARG A 289 6.37 2.15 1.18
CA ARG A 289 7.39 2.62 0.23
C ARG A 289 8.81 2.45 0.77
N GLY A 290 9.03 2.71 2.05
CA GLY A 290 10.35 2.65 2.68
C GLY A 290 10.83 1.25 3.08
N VAL A 291 9.93 0.29 3.25
CA VAL A 291 10.24 -1.06 3.75
C VAL A 291 9.83 -2.15 2.77
N SER A 292 8.54 -2.22 2.47
CA SER A 292 7.99 -3.36 1.72
C SER A 292 8.42 -3.37 0.26
N LEU A 293 8.35 -2.23 -0.44
CA LEU A 293 8.81 -2.13 -1.82
C LEU A 293 10.34 -2.34 -1.95
N PRO A 294 11.21 -1.75 -1.12
CA PRO A 294 12.63 -2.07 -1.13
C PRO A 294 12.93 -3.53 -0.83
N ALA A 295 12.17 -4.19 0.06
CA ALA A 295 12.33 -5.62 0.33
C ALA A 295 12.06 -6.48 -0.92
N THR A 296 11.00 -6.16 -1.67
CA THR A 296 10.69 -6.86 -2.93
C THR A 296 11.73 -6.59 -4.01
N ALA A 297 12.23 -5.35 -4.13
CA ALA A 297 13.30 -5.00 -5.05
C ALA A 297 14.62 -5.71 -4.71
N ASN A 298 14.97 -5.78 -3.41
CA ASN A 298 16.13 -6.51 -2.93
C ASN A 298 16.04 -8.02 -3.24
N ALA A 299 14.85 -8.62 -3.10
CA ALA A 299 14.61 -10.01 -3.48
C ALA A 299 14.91 -10.23 -4.96
N SER A 300 14.37 -9.38 -5.83
CA SER A 300 14.57 -9.46 -7.27
C SER A 300 16.05 -9.30 -7.64
N SER A 301 16.77 -8.38 -7.01
CA SER A 301 18.21 -8.18 -7.20
C SER A 301 19.02 -9.42 -6.80
N LYS A 302 18.69 -10.06 -5.67
CA LYS A 302 19.35 -11.30 -5.23
C LYS A 302 19.12 -12.47 -6.19
N VAL A 303 17.88 -12.65 -6.65
CA VAL A 303 17.54 -13.71 -7.61
C VAL A 303 18.26 -13.47 -8.94
N ALA A 304 18.24 -12.24 -9.45
CA ALA A 304 18.94 -11.87 -10.68
C ALA A 304 20.45 -12.11 -10.57
N SER A 305 21.08 -11.69 -9.46
CA SER A 305 22.51 -11.88 -9.23
C SER A 305 22.87 -13.38 -9.16
N PHE A 306 22.06 -14.19 -8.47
CA PHE A 306 22.25 -15.64 -8.40
C PHE A 306 22.10 -16.30 -9.77
N GLY A 307 21.07 -15.95 -10.52
CA GLY A 307 20.84 -16.46 -11.86
C GLY A 307 21.99 -16.10 -12.82
N MET A 308 22.41 -14.83 -12.79
CA MET A 308 23.52 -14.34 -13.60
C MET A 308 24.85 -15.05 -13.25
N TYR A 309 25.15 -15.17 -11.96
CA TYR A 309 26.37 -15.87 -11.51
C TYR A 309 26.44 -17.31 -12.00
N ASN A 310 25.32 -18.05 -12.01
CA ASN A 310 25.30 -19.41 -12.52
C ASN A 310 25.36 -19.45 -14.05
N TYR A 311 24.67 -18.53 -14.72
CA TYR A 311 24.64 -18.44 -16.19
C TYR A 311 26.02 -18.16 -16.79
N ILE A 312 26.78 -17.21 -16.23
CA ILE A 312 28.11 -16.84 -16.76
C ILE A 312 29.15 -17.98 -16.67
N LYS A 313 28.93 -18.99 -15.80
CA LYS A 313 29.79 -20.17 -15.67
C LYS A 313 29.57 -21.19 -16.77
N VAL A 314 28.40 -21.23 -17.35
CA VAL A 314 27.98 -22.25 -18.34
C VAL A 314 27.79 -21.69 -19.74
N ARG A 315 27.67 -20.38 -19.86
CA ARG A 315 27.52 -19.72 -21.16
C ARG A 315 28.90 -19.45 -21.79
N ASP A 316 29.17 -20.13 -22.89
CA ASP A 316 30.42 -19.92 -23.61
C ASP A 316 30.28 -18.87 -24.69
N GLN A 317 31.31 -18.01 -24.79
CA GLN A 317 31.64 -17.17 -25.94
C GLN A 317 33.14 -17.21 -26.17
N PHE A 318 33.58 -17.08 -27.42
CA PHE A 318 34.99 -17.17 -27.76
C PHE A 318 35.69 -18.43 -27.22
N LYS A 319 34.95 -19.56 -27.15
CA LYS A 319 35.40 -20.86 -26.67
C LYS A 319 35.76 -20.92 -25.17
N MET A 320 35.20 -20.03 -24.37
CA MET A 320 35.36 -20.02 -22.92
C MET A 320 34.10 -19.51 -22.22
N PRO A 321 33.86 -19.88 -20.96
CA PRO A 321 32.81 -19.28 -20.15
C PRO A 321 32.93 -17.78 -20.06
N ILE A 322 31.83 -17.03 -20.26
CA ILE A 322 31.87 -15.56 -20.25
C ILE A 322 32.24 -14.98 -18.88
N GLY A 323 32.11 -15.76 -17.80
CA GLY A 323 32.58 -15.38 -16.47
C GLY A 323 34.11 -15.31 -16.33
N ASN A 324 34.84 -15.77 -17.33
CA ASN A 324 36.31 -15.75 -17.38
C ASN A 324 36.86 -14.59 -18.23
N MET A 325 36.00 -13.72 -18.73
CA MET A 325 36.36 -12.55 -19.54
C MET A 325 36.57 -11.27 -18.69
#